data_c06b45270551c3a1756e97ef3dc7f02f
#
_entry.id   c06b45270551c3a1756e97ef3dc7f02f
#
_cell.length_a   1.000
_cell.length_b   1.000
_cell.length_c   1.000
_cell.angle_alpha   90.00
_cell.angle_beta   90.00
_cell.angle_gamma   90.00
#
_symmetry.space_group_name_H-M   'P 1'
#
loop_
_entity.id
_entity.type
_entity.pdbx_description
1 polymer ?
#
loop_
_entity_poly.entity_id
_entity_poly.type
_entity_poly.pdbx_seq_one_letter_code
_entity_poly.pdbx_strand_id
1 'polypeptide(L)'
;LHKAIRRQRQMCIRDSYLKKGINMKKVIDKAASRGYFNHGWLKTHHTFSFANYYNPERIHFGALRVLNDDSVDPSMGFDTHPHKNMEVISIPLKGYLRHGDSVQNTKTITPGDIQVMSTGSGIFHSEYNGSDKEQLEFLQIWVFPRVENTKPEYNNFDIRPLLKKNKLAVIISPNGETPASIKQDAWFSMGSFDAGQTIDYKMHQEGNGVYMFVIEGEIEVDGDHLSKRDGIGIWDTKEFQIKITKETTLLLMEVPMR
;
A
#
# COMPACT_ATOMS: atom_id res chain seq x y z
N LEU A 1 1.63 50.47 27.77
CA LEU A 1 0.53 49.47 27.62
C LEU A 1 0.12 49.25 26.15
N HIS A 2 -0.05 50.31 25.32
CA HIS A 2 -0.50 50.18 23.93
C HIS A 2 0.46 49.49 22.97
N LYS A 3 1.78 49.49 23.21
CA LYS A 3 2.75 48.78 22.36
C LYS A 3 2.78 47.27 22.59
N ALA A 4 2.53 46.80 23.82
CA ALA A 4 2.48 45.39 24.14
C ALA A 4 1.24 44.70 23.55
N ILE A 5 0.08 45.36 23.59
CA ILE A 5 -1.19 44.87 23.05
C ILE A 5 -1.14 44.78 21.52
N ARG A 6 -0.47 45.71 20.82
CA ARG A 6 -0.25 45.63 19.38
C ARG A 6 0.66 44.47 18.97
N ARG A 7 1.72 44.17 19.74
CA ARG A 7 2.60 43.01 19.47
C ARG A 7 1.88 41.68 19.68
N GLN A 8 1.06 41.57 20.72
CA GLN A 8 0.28 40.34 20.96
C GLN A 8 -0.82 40.13 19.89
N ARG A 9 -1.49 41.19 19.43
CA ARG A 9 -2.42 41.08 18.29
C ARG A 9 -1.74 40.75 16.98
N GLN A 10 -0.54 41.26 16.72
CA GLN A 10 0.22 40.89 15.52
C GLN A 10 0.78 39.47 15.60
N MET A 11 1.13 38.94 16.78
CA MET A 11 1.50 37.54 16.95
C MET A 11 0.29 36.60 16.74
N CYS A 12 -0.86 36.91 17.33
CA CYS A 12 -2.10 36.13 17.12
C CYS A 12 -2.59 36.17 15.68
N ILE A 13 -2.40 37.28 14.96
CA ILE A 13 -2.74 37.37 13.53
C ILE A 13 -1.73 36.60 12.65
N ARG A 14 -0.45 36.60 13.01
CA ARG A 14 0.58 35.81 12.30
C ARG A 14 0.36 34.31 12.47
N ASP A 15 0.00 33.87 13.68
CA ASP A 15 -0.33 32.44 13.95
C ASP A 15 -1.67 32.03 13.29
N SER A 16 -2.62 32.95 13.10
CA SER A 16 -3.87 32.64 12.40
C SER A 16 -3.74 32.63 10.87
N TYR A 17 -2.74 33.35 10.30
CA TYR A 17 -2.42 33.26 8.87
C TYR A 17 -1.57 32.05 8.49
N LEU A 18 -0.84 31.44 9.46
CA LEU A 18 -0.11 30.21 9.26
C LEU A 18 -0.97 28.93 9.40
N LYS A 19 -2.25 29.04 9.83
CA LYS A 19 -3.26 27.99 9.90
C LYS A 19 -4.30 28.05 8.78
N LYS A 20 -4.03 28.65 7.64
CA LYS A 20 -4.70 28.25 6.40
C LYS A 20 -4.02 27.01 5.84
N GLY A 21 -4.07 25.94 6.65
CA GLY A 21 -3.64 24.61 6.24
C GLY A 21 -4.49 24.17 5.06
N ILE A 22 -3.83 23.72 4.03
CA ILE A 22 -4.36 22.82 3.01
C ILE A 22 -5.22 21.82 3.76
N ASN A 23 -6.51 21.77 3.44
CA ASN A 23 -7.49 20.96 4.17
C ASN A 23 -7.27 19.50 3.72
N MET A 24 -6.34 18.81 4.42
CA MET A 24 -6.02 17.40 4.19
C MET A 24 -7.31 16.60 4.17
N LYS A 25 -7.58 15.90 3.08
CA LYS A 25 -8.70 14.98 2.97
C LYS A 25 -8.27 13.59 3.36
N LYS A 26 -9.17 12.84 3.98
CA LYS A 26 -8.90 11.47 4.40
C LYS A 26 -10.13 10.59 4.35
N VAL A 27 -9.92 9.29 4.16
CA VAL A 27 -10.89 8.21 4.27
C VAL A 27 -10.30 7.08 5.09
N ILE A 28 -11.07 6.51 6.01
CA ILE A 28 -10.62 5.42 6.88
C ILE A 28 -11.40 4.15 6.57
N ASP A 29 -10.67 3.07 6.30
CA ASP A 29 -11.21 1.75 6.05
C ASP A 29 -10.81 0.82 7.20
N LYS A 30 -11.71 0.63 8.17
CA LYS A 30 -11.46 -0.28 9.29
C LYS A 30 -11.37 -1.73 8.81
N ALA A 31 -10.47 -2.51 9.40
CA ALA A 31 -10.26 -3.93 9.07
C ALA A 31 -11.58 -4.72 9.05
N ALA A 32 -12.44 -4.51 10.06
CA ALA A 32 -13.74 -5.18 10.17
C ALA A 32 -14.78 -4.74 9.13
N SER A 33 -14.55 -3.63 8.40
CA SER A 33 -15.47 -3.10 7.39
C SER A 33 -15.11 -3.52 5.98
N ARG A 34 -14.01 -4.24 5.78
CA ARG A 34 -13.61 -4.79 4.48
C ARG A 34 -14.50 -5.97 4.08
N GLY A 35 -14.65 -6.19 2.77
CA GLY A 35 -15.35 -7.37 2.26
C GLY A 35 -14.60 -8.64 2.67
N TYR A 36 -15.26 -9.57 3.37
CA TYR A 36 -14.66 -10.84 3.79
C TYR A 36 -15.32 -12.01 3.08
N PHE A 37 -14.49 -12.90 2.53
CA PHE A 37 -14.93 -14.15 1.91
C PHE A 37 -14.08 -15.32 2.38
N ASN A 38 -14.74 -16.45 2.57
CA ASN A 38 -14.09 -17.72 2.91
C ASN A 38 -14.55 -18.77 1.88
N HIS A 39 -13.60 -19.18 1.03
CA HIS A 39 -13.81 -20.20 -0.01
C HIS A 39 -13.31 -21.59 0.42
N GLY A 40 -13.13 -21.82 1.73
CA GLY A 40 -12.49 -23.01 2.26
C GLY A 40 -10.97 -22.87 2.29
N TRP A 41 -10.34 -23.02 1.15
CA TRP A 41 -8.89 -22.92 0.97
C TRP A 41 -8.33 -21.50 0.93
N LEU A 42 -9.18 -20.49 0.67
CA LEU A 42 -8.84 -19.06 0.61
C LEU A 42 -9.72 -18.28 1.57
N LYS A 43 -9.10 -17.54 2.49
CA LYS A 43 -9.74 -16.46 3.24
C LYS A 43 -9.18 -15.14 2.73
N THR A 44 -10.05 -14.23 2.30
CA THR A 44 -9.65 -12.98 1.67
C THR A 44 -10.41 -11.80 2.24
N HIS A 45 -9.72 -10.66 2.42
CA HIS A 45 -10.31 -9.39 2.82
C HIS A 45 -10.07 -8.36 1.73
N HIS A 46 -11.14 -7.86 1.13
CA HIS A 46 -11.10 -6.88 0.05
C HIS A 46 -11.29 -5.46 0.60
N THR A 47 -10.31 -4.60 0.44
CA THR A 47 -10.41 -3.19 0.82
C THR A 47 -11.31 -2.44 -0.16
N PHE A 48 -11.16 -2.70 -1.45
CA PHE A 48 -11.94 -2.13 -2.54
C PHE A 48 -12.84 -3.18 -3.18
N SER A 49 -13.84 -2.74 -3.94
CA SER A 49 -14.75 -3.62 -4.69
C SER A 49 -13.97 -4.55 -5.61
N PHE A 50 -14.10 -5.85 -5.38
CA PHE A 50 -13.40 -6.89 -6.09
C PHE A 50 -14.21 -8.19 -6.09
N ALA A 51 -14.20 -8.93 -7.20
CA ALA A 51 -14.97 -10.16 -7.37
C ALA A 51 -16.45 -9.97 -6.94
N ASN A 52 -16.93 -10.69 -5.93
CA ASN A 52 -18.29 -10.62 -5.42
C ASN A 52 -18.52 -9.52 -4.37
N TYR A 53 -17.46 -8.81 -3.95
CA TYR A 53 -17.59 -7.66 -3.06
C TYR A 53 -17.83 -6.38 -3.86
N TYR A 54 -18.95 -5.73 -3.61
CA TYR A 54 -19.28 -4.46 -4.22
C TYR A 54 -19.69 -3.43 -3.18
N ASN A 55 -18.96 -2.32 -3.13
CA ASN A 55 -19.30 -1.13 -2.37
C ASN A 55 -19.01 0.10 -3.26
N PRO A 56 -20.04 0.88 -3.66
CA PRO A 56 -19.87 2.02 -4.58
C PRO A 56 -18.96 3.13 -4.03
N GLU A 57 -18.78 3.21 -2.71
CA GLU A 57 -17.89 4.16 -2.05
C GLU A 57 -16.44 3.66 -1.96
N ARG A 58 -16.20 2.39 -2.33
CA ARG A 58 -14.90 1.72 -2.25
C ARG A 58 -14.56 0.99 -3.55
N ILE A 59 -14.50 1.73 -4.64
CA ILE A 59 -14.10 1.16 -5.95
C ILE A 59 -12.59 1.14 -6.11
N HIS A 60 -11.93 2.23 -5.74
CA HIS A 60 -10.48 2.41 -5.78
C HIS A 60 -10.07 3.64 -4.96
N PHE A 61 -8.77 3.82 -4.73
CA PHE A 61 -8.19 5.06 -4.20
C PHE A 61 -7.19 5.60 -5.22
N GLY A 62 -7.56 6.67 -5.96
CA GLY A 62 -6.74 7.13 -7.08
C GLY A 62 -6.42 5.97 -8.04
N ALA A 63 -5.16 5.80 -8.41
CA ALA A 63 -4.72 4.69 -9.25
C ALA A 63 -4.65 3.33 -8.53
N LEU A 64 -4.77 3.28 -7.20
CA LEU A 64 -4.80 2.02 -6.43
C LEU A 64 -6.16 1.35 -6.58
N ARG A 65 -6.20 0.23 -7.33
CA ARG A 65 -7.44 -0.47 -7.71
C ARG A 65 -7.81 -1.61 -6.78
N VAL A 66 -6.82 -2.35 -6.29
CA VAL A 66 -7.02 -3.52 -5.41
C VAL A 66 -6.02 -3.48 -4.27
N LEU A 67 -6.51 -3.81 -3.07
CA LEU A 67 -5.72 -4.19 -1.91
C LEU A 67 -6.46 -5.33 -1.21
N ASN A 68 -6.05 -6.55 -1.51
CA ASN A 68 -6.54 -7.76 -0.87
C ASN A 68 -5.52 -8.29 0.13
N ASP A 69 -6.01 -8.83 1.22
CA ASP A 69 -5.25 -9.46 2.30
C ASP A 69 -5.68 -10.93 2.34
N ASP A 70 -4.86 -11.77 1.75
CA ASP A 70 -5.19 -13.14 1.39
C ASP A 70 -4.45 -14.14 2.28
N SER A 71 -5.18 -15.18 2.68
CA SER A 71 -4.66 -16.32 3.43
C SER A 71 -5.03 -17.60 2.68
N VAL A 72 -4.01 -18.33 2.20
CA VAL A 72 -4.14 -19.48 1.31
C VAL A 72 -3.63 -20.74 1.99
N ASP A 73 -4.45 -21.78 2.02
CA ASP A 73 -4.11 -23.06 2.62
C ASP A 73 -2.94 -23.77 1.89
N PRO A 74 -2.26 -24.71 2.53
CA PRO A 74 -1.15 -25.47 1.94
C PRO A 74 -1.51 -26.09 0.59
N SER A 75 -0.60 -26.01 -0.37
CA SER A 75 -0.71 -26.53 -1.74
C SER A 75 -1.86 -25.95 -2.59
N MET A 76 -2.65 -25.04 -2.05
CA MET A 76 -3.75 -24.38 -2.74
C MET A 76 -3.29 -23.08 -3.40
N GLY A 77 -4.14 -22.51 -4.28
CA GLY A 77 -3.81 -21.27 -4.97
C GLY A 77 -4.79 -20.93 -6.08
N PHE A 78 -4.39 -19.95 -6.86
CA PHE A 78 -5.15 -19.44 -8.00
C PHE A 78 -4.61 -20.06 -9.28
N ASP A 79 -5.46 -20.81 -9.97
CA ASP A 79 -5.16 -21.40 -11.27
C ASP A 79 -4.85 -20.31 -12.31
N THR A 80 -4.35 -20.74 -13.46
CA THR A 80 -3.99 -19.85 -14.56
C THR A 80 -5.16 -18.95 -14.96
N HIS A 81 -4.96 -17.64 -14.84
CA HIS A 81 -5.92 -16.61 -15.17
C HIS A 81 -5.24 -15.41 -15.85
N PRO A 82 -5.99 -14.62 -16.65
CA PRO A 82 -5.43 -13.52 -17.41
C PRO A 82 -5.44 -12.20 -16.63
N HIS A 83 -4.44 -11.35 -16.91
CA HIS A 83 -4.44 -9.93 -16.58
C HIS A 83 -4.05 -9.10 -17.78
N LYS A 84 -4.61 -7.89 -17.88
CA LYS A 84 -4.28 -6.91 -18.91
C LYS A 84 -4.34 -5.51 -18.35
N ASN A 85 -3.38 -4.65 -18.72
CA ASN A 85 -3.34 -3.24 -18.35
C ASN A 85 -3.47 -3.02 -16.84
N MET A 86 -2.62 -3.75 -16.08
CA MET A 86 -2.57 -3.66 -14.63
C MET A 86 -1.14 -3.86 -14.14
N GLU A 87 -0.74 -3.09 -13.15
CA GLU A 87 0.45 -3.35 -12.35
C GLU A 87 0.01 -4.20 -11.16
N VAL A 88 0.51 -5.43 -11.08
CA VAL A 88 0.16 -6.41 -10.05
C VAL A 88 1.36 -6.61 -9.14
N ILE A 89 1.18 -6.34 -7.85
CA ILE A 89 2.21 -6.46 -6.84
C ILE A 89 1.75 -7.47 -5.79
N SER A 90 2.61 -8.47 -5.48
CA SER A 90 2.39 -9.43 -4.40
C SER A 90 3.47 -9.25 -3.33
N ILE A 91 3.03 -9.10 -2.08
CA ILE A 91 3.90 -8.93 -0.90
C ILE A 91 3.59 -10.06 0.09
N PRO A 92 4.41 -11.13 0.15
CA PRO A 92 4.26 -12.17 1.16
C PRO A 92 4.47 -11.62 2.57
N LEU A 93 3.57 -11.96 3.48
CA LEU A 93 3.65 -11.65 4.91
C LEU A 93 4.06 -12.88 5.72
N LYS A 94 3.72 -14.09 5.21
CA LYS A 94 4.04 -15.38 5.82
C LYS A 94 4.03 -16.48 4.75
N GLY A 95 4.88 -17.48 4.89
CA GLY A 95 4.91 -18.67 4.02
C GLY A 95 5.59 -18.41 2.68
N TYR A 96 5.13 -19.10 1.64
CA TYR A 96 5.83 -19.22 0.34
C TYR A 96 4.84 -18.98 -0.79
N LEU A 97 4.97 -17.90 -1.53
CA LEU A 97 4.18 -17.62 -2.73
C LEU A 97 4.93 -18.12 -3.97
N ARG A 98 4.37 -19.10 -4.66
CA ARG A 98 4.90 -19.65 -5.91
C ARG A 98 4.12 -19.09 -7.09
N HIS A 99 4.79 -18.35 -7.94
CA HIS A 99 4.28 -17.82 -9.20
C HIS A 99 4.68 -18.70 -10.40
N GLY A 100 3.81 -18.75 -11.40
CA GLY A 100 4.11 -19.26 -12.73
C GLY A 100 3.34 -18.49 -13.78
N ASP A 101 3.95 -18.17 -14.93
CA ASP A 101 3.31 -17.41 -16.00
C ASP A 101 3.51 -17.95 -17.42
N SER A 102 2.76 -17.38 -18.36
CA SER A 102 2.77 -17.77 -19.78
C SER A 102 4.04 -17.40 -20.54
N VAL A 103 4.95 -16.63 -19.93
CA VAL A 103 6.27 -16.29 -20.48
C VAL A 103 7.41 -17.07 -19.79
N GLN A 104 7.03 -18.19 -19.14
CA GLN A 104 7.92 -19.20 -18.55
C GLN A 104 8.69 -18.73 -17.29
N ASN A 105 8.21 -17.71 -16.58
CA ASN A 105 8.73 -17.41 -15.26
C ASN A 105 8.11 -18.38 -14.25
N THR A 106 8.97 -18.96 -13.41
CA THR A 106 8.56 -19.70 -12.22
C THR A 106 9.45 -19.26 -11.05
N LYS A 107 8.85 -18.76 -9.99
CA LYS A 107 9.59 -18.25 -8.84
C LYS A 107 8.79 -18.47 -7.56
N THR A 108 9.49 -18.76 -6.48
CA THR A 108 8.93 -18.74 -5.12
C THR A 108 9.54 -17.56 -4.37
N ILE A 109 8.68 -16.74 -3.74
CA ILE A 109 9.04 -15.60 -2.92
C ILE A 109 8.51 -15.78 -1.50
N THR A 110 9.18 -15.15 -0.54
CA THR A 110 8.94 -15.24 0.91
C THR A 110 8.88 -13.86 1.52
N PRO A 111 8.51 -13.70 2.81
CA PRO A 111 8.58 -12.41 3.49
C PRO A 111 9.94 -11.72 3.33
N GLY A 112 9.92 -10.46 2.92
CA GLY A 112 11.10 -9.69 2.53
C GLY A 112 11.42 -9.72 1.04
N ASP A 113 10.70 -10.54 0.25
CA ASP A 113 10.68 -10.42 -1.20
C ASP A 113 9.39 -9.71 -1.63
N ILE A 114 9.41 -9.06 -2.79
CA ILE A 114 8.22 -8.56 -3.49
C ILE A 114 8.22 -9.03 -4.94
N GLN A 115 7.04 -9.28 -5.46
CA GLN A 115 6.80 -9.56 -6.87
C GLN A 115 6.16 -8.34 -7.51
N VAL A 116 6.62 -7.96 -8.70
CA VAL A 116 6.02 -6.89 -9.51
C VAL A 116 5.81 -7.42 -10.92
N MET A 117 4.57 -7.38 -11.40
CA MET A 117 4.17 -7.80 -12.73
C MET A 117 3.43 -6.66 -13.43
N SER A 118 4.05 -6.07 -14.46
CA SER A 118 3.39 -5.17 -15.41
C SER A 118 2.69 -6.02 -16.47
N THR A 119 1.37 -6.11 -16.43
CA THR A 119 0.64 -7.04 -17.32
C THR A 119 0.50 -6.55 -18.76
N GLY A 120 0.60 -5.24 -18.98
CA GLY A 120 0.65 -4.61 -20.30
C GLY A 120 -0.40 -5.11 -21.29
N SER A 121 0.03 -5.61 -22.46
CA SER A 121 -0.85 -6.12 -23.51
C SER A 121 -1.58 -7.42 -23.16
N GLY A 122 -1.18 -8.08 -22.08
CA GLY A 122 -1.81 -9.28 -21.52
C GLY A 122 -0.80 -10.35 -21.13
N ILE A 123 -1.06 -11.01 -20.00
CA ILE A 123 -0.30 -12.16 -19.50
C ILE A 123 -1.26 -13.12 -18.79
N PHE A 124 -0.97 -14.39 -18.84
CA PHE A 124 -1.61 -15.41 -18.01
C PHE A 124 -0.66 -15.81 -16.91
N HIS A 125 -1.15 -15.90 -15.66
CA HIS A 125 -0.33 -16.37 -14.54
C HIS A 125 -1.13 -17.21 -13.54
N SER A 126 -0.41 -17.87 -12.66
CA SER A 126 -0.93 -18.63 -11.54
C SER A 126 -0.15 -18.30 -10.27
N GLU A 127 -0.81 -18.32 -9.12
CA GLU A 127 -0.20 -18.08 -7.81
C GLU A 127 -0.65 -19.15 -6.83
N TYR A 128 0.32 -19.89 -6.25
CA TYR A 128 0.05 -20.96 -5.32
C TYR A 128 0.82 -20.81 -4.01
N ASN A 129 0.26 -21.34 -2.94
CA ASN A 129 1.05 -21.62 -1.76
C ASN A 129 2.10 -22.70 -2.09
N GLY A 130 3.36 -22.32 -2.01
CA GLY A 130 4.50 -23.21 -2.30
C GLY A 130 4.81 -24.24 -1.22
N SER A 131 4.12 -24.17 -0.07
CA SER A 131 4.25 -25.13 1.04
C SER A 131 3.09 -26.14 1.02
N ASP A 132 3.38 -27.39 1.39
CA ASP A 132 2.39 -28.45 1.62
C ASP A 132 1.92 -28.51 3.08
N LYS A 133 2.47 -27.66 3.96
CA LYS A 133 2.22 -27.69 5.42
C LYS A 133 1.83 -26.34 6.02
N GLU A 134 2.43 -25.25 5.54
CA GLU A 134 2.29 -23.93 6.12
C GLU A 134 1.32 -23.06 5.31
N GLN A 135 0.56 -22.24 6.02
CA GLN A 135 -0.32 -21.26 5.40
C GLN A 135 0.48 -20.12 4.81
N LEU A 136 0.08 -19.68 3.63
CA LEU A 136 0.56 -18.46 2.98
C LEU A 136 -0.34 -17.28 3.38
N GLU A 137 0.25 -16.17 3.80
CA GLU A 137 -0.43 -14.87 3.92
C GLU A 137 0.29 -13.85 3.05
N PHE A 138 -0.44 -13.08 2.25
CA PHE A 138 0.15 -12.07 1.37
C PHE A 138 -0.83 -10.96 1.03
N LEU A 139 -0.29 -9.79 0.66
CA LEU A 139 -1.06 -8.70 0.10
C LEU A 139 -1.01 -8.78 -1.43
N GLN A 140 -2.19 -8.77 -2.06
CA GLN A 140 -2.34 -8.63 -3.50
C GLN A 140 -2.78 -7.21 -3.80
N ILE A 141 -1.96 -6.46 -4.55
CA ILE A 141 -2.14 -5.03 -4.81
C ILE A 141 -2.16 -4.80 -6.32
N TRP A 142 -3.18 -4.08 -6.81
CA TRP A 142 -3.27 -3.71 -8.21
C TRP A 142 -3.31 -2.21 -8.36
N VAL A 143 -2.52 -1.70 -9.32
CA VAL A 143 -2.46 -0.28 -9.67
C VAL A 143 -2.73 -0.12 -11.16
N PHE A 144 -3.59 0.83 -11.52
CA PHE A 144 -3.78 1.19 -12.92
C PHE A 144 -2.47 1.71 -13.51
N PRO A 145 -2.00 1.25 -14.66
CA PRO A 145 -0.80 1.78 -15.29
C PRO A 145 -1.06 3.15 -15.90
N ARG A 146 -0.01 3.96 -16.06
CA ARG A 146 -0.07 5.23 -16.81
C ARG A 146 -0.16 5.01 -18.30
N VAL A 147 0.44 3.95 -18.81
CA VAL A 147 0.47 3.60 -20.24
C VAL A 147 -0.03 2.17 -20.42
N GLU A 148 -1.04 2.03 -21.26
CA GLU A 148 -1.64 0.74 -21.59
C GLU A 148 -0.90 0.01 -22.71
N ASN A 149 -1.18 -1.31 -22.82
CA ASN A 149 -0.70 -2.20 -23.87
C ASN A 149 0.85 -2.23 -24.02
N THR A 150 1.57 -1.96 -22.94
CA THR A 150 3.02 -2.12 -22.89
C THR A 150 3.41 -3.60 -22.99
N LYS A 151 4.69 -3.89 -23.22
CA LYS A 151 5.19 -5.26 -23.15
C LYS A 151 5.02 -5.79 -21.71
N PRO A 152 4.50 -7.00 -21.50
CA PRO A 152 4.46 -7.63 -20.20
C PRO A 152 5.86 -7.80 -19.60
N GLU A 153 5.99 -7.54 -18.31
CA GLU A 153 7.23 -7.68 -17.55
C GLU A 153 6.93 -8.31 -16.19
N TYR A 154 7.82 -9.17 -15.73
CA TYR A 154 7.74 -9.85 -14.43
C TYR A 154 9.09 -9.81 -13.73
N ASN A 155 9.11 -9.37 -12.48
CA ASN A 155 10.31 -9.27 -11.68
C ASN A 155 10.04 -9.60 -10.20
N ASN A 156 11.06 -10.11 -9.52
CA ASN A 156 11.08 -10.31 -8.07
C ASN A 156 12.27 -9.58 -7.48
N PHE A 157 12.07 -9.00 -6.31
CA PHE A 157 13.08 -8.19 -5.65
C PHE A 157 13.17 -8.59 -4.18
N ASP A 158 14.40 -8.78 -3.68
CA ASP A 158 14.70 -8.84 -2.26
C ASP A 158 14.77 -7.40 -1.70
N ILE A 159 13.81 -7.05 -0.84
CA ILE A 159 13.75 -5.73 -0.21
C ILE A 159 14.37 -5.69 1.19
N ARG A 160 14.81 -6.83 1.75
CA ARG A 160 15.46 -6.89 3.07
C ARG A 160 16.63 -5.93 3.23
N PRO A 161 17.51 -5.74 2.22
CA PRO A 161 18.59 -4.77 2.33
C PRO A 161 18.15 -3.32 2.49
N LEU A 162 16.94 -2.97 2.04
CA LEU A 162 16.34 -1.63 2.14
C LEU A 162 15.72 -1.39 3.51
N LEU A 163 15.19 -2.46 4.14
CA LEU A 163 14.43 -2.36 5.38
C LEU A 163 15.37 -2.21 6.57
N LYS A 164 15.27 -1.07 7.26
CA LYS A 164 15.98 -0.79 8.51
C LYS A 164 14.96 -0.42 9.58
N LYS A 165 15.16 -0.93 10.79
CA LYS A 165 14.28 -0.61 11.92
C LYS A 165 14.18 0.90 12.12
N ASN A 166 12.98 1.40 12.39
CA ASN A 166 12.64 2.81 12.57
C ASN A 166 12.92 3.70 11.33
N LYS A 167 12.92 3.11 10.13
CA LYS A 167 13.03 3.86 8.88
C LYS A 167 11.98 3.39 7.88
N LEU A 168 11.35 4.36 7.22
CA LEU A 168 10.48 4.11 6.08
C LEU A 168 11.37 4.02 4.82
N ALA A 169 11.35 2.88 4.15
CA ALA A 169 12.12 2.64 2.93
C ALA A 169 11.20 2.63 1.71
N VAL A 170 11.54 3.38 0.66
CA VAL A 170 10.88 3.26 -0.64
C VAL A 170 11.30 1.93 -1.26
N ILE A 171 10.33 1.08 -1.56
CA ILE A 171 10.53 -0.27 -2.11
C ILE A 171 10.15 -0.39 -3.59
N ILE A 172 9.26 0.50 -4.07
CA ILE A 172 8.86 0.62 -5.48
C ILE A 172 8.83 2.10 -5.85
N SER A 173 9.36 2.46 -7.03
CA SER A 173 9.32 3.81 -7.59
C SER A 173 9.09 3.78 -9.11
N PRO A 174 8.59 4.87 -9.72
CA PRO A 174 8.32 4.89 -11.17
C PRO A 174 9.57 5.09 -12.03
N ASN A 175 10.68 5.50 -11.45
CA ASN A 175 11.84 6.06 -12.14
C ASN A 175 13.13 5.24 -11.98
N GLY A 176 13.04 4.04 -11.39
CA GLY A 176 14.21 3.17 -11.17
C GLY A 176 15.15 3.62 -10.05
N GLU A 177 14.73 4.53 -9.17
CA GLU A 177 15.47 4.87 -7.93
C GLU A 177 15.52 3.71 -6.94
N THR A 178 14.61 2.76 -7.09
CA THR A 178 14.57 1.50 -6.34
C THR A 178 14.73 0.31 -7.28
N PRO A 179 15.15 -0.86 -6.80
CA PRO A 179 15.23 -2.07 -7.63
C PRO A 179 13.91 -2.41 -8.31
N ALA A 180 12.78 -2.23 -7.63
CA ALA A 180 11.45 -2.48 -8.17
C ALA A 180 10.83 -1.21 -8.76
N SER A 181 10.28 -1.32 -9.96
CA SER A 181 9.56 -0.23 -10.62
C SER A 181 8.24 -0.70 -11.22
N ILE A 182 7.28 0.23 -11.31
CA ILE A 182 5.99 0.03 -11.99
C ILE A 182 5.75 1.13 -13.01
N LYS A 183 4.84 0.87 -13.96
CA LYS A 183 4.51 1.81 -15.05
C LYS A 183 3.41 2.80 -14.66
N GLN A 184 3.51 3.32 -13.43
CA GLN A 184 2.67 4.37 -12.88
C GLN A 184 3.53 5.32 -12.06
N ASP A 185 3.13 6.61 -11.96
CA ASP A 185 3.79 7.62 -11.11
C ASP A 185 3.40 7.37 -9.64
N ALA A 186 3.89 6.26 -9.10
CA ALA A 186 3.56 5.77 -7.77
C ALA A 186 4.80 5.32 -7.01
N TRP A 187 4.78 5.51 -5.68
CA TRP A 187 5.84 5.12 -4.75
C TRP A 187 5.26 4.26 -3.64
N PHE A 188 5.84 3.09 -3.44
CA PHE A 188 5.49 2.25 -2.30
C PHE A 188 6.61 2.29 -1.29
N SER A 189 6.25 2.50 -0.04
CA SER A 189 7.19 2.55 1.08
C SER A 189 6.78 1.58 2.16
N MET A 190 7.74 0.90 2.77
CA MET A 190 7.51 -0.07 3.85
C MET A 190 8.50 0.16 5.00
N GLY A 191 8.09 -0.14 6.23
CA GLY A 191 8.97 -0.02 7.39
C GLY A 191 8.39 -0.63 8.64
N SER A 192 9.28 -0.99 9.59
CA SER A 192 8.93 -1.48 10.92
C SER A 192 9.50 -0.54 11.98
N PHE A 193 8.66 -0.18 12.95
CA PHE A 193 8.91 0.89 13.91
C PHE A 193 8.61 0.45 15.32
N ASP A 194 9.43 0.89 16.26
CA ASP A 194 9.15 0.80 17.69
C ASP A 194 8.07 1.81 18.10
N ALA A 195 7.36 1.54 19.18
CA ALA A 195 6.41 2.48 19.77
C ALA A 195 7.11 3.81 20.17
N GLY A 196 6.39 4.93 20.03
CA GLY A 196 6.88 6.26 20.35
C GLY A 196 7.62 6.96 19.20
N GLN A 197 7.85 6.31 18.07
CA GLN A 197 8.41 6.94 16.88
C GLN A 197 7.38 7.85 16.20
N THR A 198 7.87 8.88 15.50
CA THR A 198 7.07 9.72 14.60
C THR A 198 7.74 9.74 13.24
N ILE A 199 6.92 9.59 12.19
CA ILE A 199 7.36 9.63 10.80
C ILE A 199 6.77 10.88 10.17
N ASP A 200 7.62 11.78 9.67
CA ASP A 200 7.23 12.89 8.80
C ASP A 200 7.18 12.37 7.37
N TYR A 201 5.98 12.16 6.83
CA TYR A 201 5.80 11.73 5.44
C TYR A 201 5.60 12.94 4.54
N LYS A 202 6.40 13.02 3.49
CA LYS A 202 6.29 14.04 2.45
C LYS A 202 5.94 13.36 1.12
N MET A 203 4.91 13.86 0.43
CA MET A 203 4.52 13.37 -0.90
C MET A 203 5.67 13.49 -1.90
N HIS A 204 5.87 12.47 -2.69
CA HIS A 204 6.87 12.46 -3.75
C HIS A 204 6.42 13.31 -4.95
N GLN A 205 5.10 13.33 -5.21
CA GLN A 205 4.54 14.07 -6.34
C GLN A 205 3.28 14.85 -5.95
N GLU A 206 3.17 16.08 -6.44
CA GLU A 206 1.97 16.90 -6.26
C GLU A 206 0.77 16.27 -6.98
N GLY A 207 -0.39 16.28 -6.35
CA GLY A 207 -1.62 15.66 -6.86
C GLY A 207 -1.76 14.17 -6.58
N ASN A 208 -0.76 13.56 -5.94
CA ASN A 208 -0.87 12.20 -5.40
C ASN A 208 -1.64 12.18 -4.08
N GLY A 209 -2.14 11.01 -3.75
CA GLY A 209 -2.59 10.63 -2.41
C GLY A 209 -1.83 9.41 -1.93
N VAL A 210 -1.82 9.19 -0.63
CA VAL A 210 -1.21 8.02 0.01
C VAL A 210 -2.28 7.16 0.64
N TYR A 211 -2.35 5.89 0.25
CA TYR A 211 -3.10 4.88 0.98
C TYR A 211 -2.14 4.13 1.90
N MET A 212 -2.33 4.29 3.21
CA MET A 212 -1.52 3.64 4.23
C MET A 212 -2.27 2.44 4.78
N PHE A 213 -1.58 1.33 4.94
CA PHE A 213 -2.10 0.08 5.47
C PHE A 213 -1.27 -0.38 6.67
N VAL A 214 -1.92 -0.56 7.81
CA VAL A 214 -1.28 -1.05 9.04
C VAL A 214 -1.20 -2.58 8.95
N ILE A 215 -0.05 -3.12 8.57
CA ILE A 215 0.15 -4.57 8.50
C ILE A 215 0.08 -5.16 9.90
N GLU A 216 0.81 -4.59 10.86
CA GLU A 216 0.82 -4.96 12.27
C GLU A 216 0.94 -3.72 13.14
N GLY A 217 0.41 -3.75 14.36
CA GLY A 217 0.57 -2.69 15.35
C GLY A 217 -0.53 -1.64 15.37
N GLU A 218 -0.20 -0.42 15.80
CA GLU A 218 -1.14 0.71 15.94
C GLU A 218 -0.45 2.04 15.68
N ILE A 219 -1.17 2.95 15.04
CA ILE A 219 -0.71 4.31 14.71
C ILE A 219 -1.77 5.36 15.01
N GLU A 220 -1.35 6.62 15.10
CA GLU A 220 -2.22 7.80 15.08
C GLU A 220 -1.81 8.72 13.92
N VAL A 221 -2.79 9.18 13.14
CA VAL A 221 -2.61 10.15 12.07
C VAL A 221 -3.70 11.19 12.17
N ASP A 222 -3.33 12.47 12.36
CA ASP A 222 -4.26 13.60 12.48
C ASP A 222 -5.41 13.34 13.47
N GLY A 223 -5.08 12.73 14.63
CA GLY A 223 -6.03 12.40 15.70
C GLY A 223 -6.83 11.11 15.49
N ASP A 224 -6.72 10.46 14.33
CA ASP A 224 -7.37 9.17 14.08
C ASP A 224 -6.46 8.02 14.50
N HIS A 225 -7.03 7.04 15.22
CA HIS A 225 -6.34 5.82 15.62
C HIS A 225 -6.64 4.68 14.66
N LEU A 226 -5.57 4.06 14.16
CA LEU A 226 -5.61 2.88 13.29
C LEU A 226 -4.88 1.72 13.95
N SER A 227 -5.47 0.53 13.82
CA SER A 227 -4.94 -0.73 14.34
C SER A 227 -4.61 -1.68 13.21
N LYS A 228 -4.07 -2.84 13.56
CA LYS A 228 -3.75 -3.92 12.60
C LYS A 228 -4.82 -4.10 11.52
N ARG A 229 -4.38 -4.08 10.27
CA ARG A 229 -5.19 -4.25 9.05
C ARG A 229 -6.19 -3.12 8.77
N ASP A 230 -6.19 -2.03 9.53
CA ASP A 230 -6.88 -0.80 9.14
C ASP A 230 -6.13 -0.12 7.99
N GLY A 231 -6.87 0.60 7.15
CA GLY A 231 -6.32 1.45 6.11
C GLY A 231 -6.78 2.90 6.26
N ILE A 232 -5.97 3.83 5.76
CA ILE A 232 -6.32 5.25 5.63
C ILE A 232 -5.79 5.80 4.31
N GLY A 233 -6.68 6.39 3.51
CA GLY A 233 -6.31 7.20 2.35
C GLY A 233 -6.21 8.67 2.74
N ILE A 234 -5.14 9.36 2.33
CA ILE A 234 -4.85 10.77 2.60
C ILE A 234 -4.48 11.45 1.30
N TRP A 235 -5.11 12.60 1.00
CA TRP A 235 -4.81 13.39 -0.20
C TRP A 235 -5.07 14.89 0.02
N ASP A 236 -4.80 15.72 -0.97
CA ASP A 236 -4.88 17.18 -0.90
C ASP A 236 -3.96 17.76 0.20
N THR A 237 -2.80 17.15 0.42
CA THR A 237 -1.76 17.67 1.32
C THR A 237 -0.38 17.41 0.72
N LYS A 238 0.63 18.13 1.18
CA LYS A 238 2.03 17.90 0.76
C LYS A 238 2.79 17.02 1.74
N GLU A 239 2.37 17.00 3.01
CA GLU A 239 3.03 16.28 4.09
C GLU A 239 2.07 16.02 5.25
N PHE A 240 2.35 15.01 6.05
CA PHE A 240 1.64 14.70 7.28
C PHE A 240 2.51 13.87 8.22
N GLN A 241 2.10 13.78 9.49
CA GLN A 241 2.81 12.98 10.50
C GLN A 241 2.06 11.69 10.81
N ILE A 242 2.85 10.63 11.04
CA ILE A 242 2.37 9.33 11.51
C ILE A 242 3.02 9.08 12.87
N LYS A 243 2.23 8.96 13.93
CA LYS A 243 2.71 8.59 15.25
C LYS A 243 2.56 7.09 15.45
N ILE A 244 3.61 6.43 15.86
CA ILE A 244 3.64 4.99 16.14
C ILE A 244 3.28 4.79 17.62
N THR A 245 2.07 4.29 17.88
CA THR A 245 1.56 4.10 19.25
C THR A 245 1.88 2.74 19.84
N LYS A 246 2.05 1.71 18.99
CA LYS A 246 2.60 0.39 19.33
C LYS A 246 3.66 -0.02 18.30
N GLU A 247 4.44 -1.05 18.59
CA GLU A 247 5.35 -1.62 17.57
C GLU A 247 4.55 -1.96 16.30
N THR A 248 4.97 -1.41 15.15
CA THR A 248 4.16 -1.36 13.95
C THR A 248 4.95 -1.68 12.70
N THR A 249 4.33 -2.42 11.78
CA THR A 249 4.77 -2.56 10.40
C THR A 249 3.75 -1.89 9.48
N LEU A 250 4.23 -0.97 8.63
CA LEU A 250 3.42 -0.15 7.72
C LEU A 250 3.77 -0.41 6.26
N LEU A 251 2.75 -0.33 5.40
CA LEU A 251 2.87 -0.17 3.96
C LEU A 251 2.17 1.13 3.55
N LEU A 252 2.87 2.01 2.86
CA LEU A 252 2.36 3.23 2.27
C LEU A 252 2.40 3.11 0.74
N MET A 253 1.30 3.40 0.08
CA MET A 253 1.13 3.34 -1.36
C MET A 253 0.73 4.73 -1.86
N GLU A 254 1.71 5.53 -2.28
CA GLU A 254 1.46 6.83 -2.90
C GLU A 254 1.13 6.64 -4.38
N VAL A 255 -0.01 7.16 -4.81
CA VAL A 255 -0.54 6.99 -6.16
C VAL A 255 -1.19 8.29 -6.67
N PRO A 256 -1.24 8.52 -7.99
CA PRO A 256 -2.02 9.61 -8.58
C PRO A 256 -3.50 9.48 -8.21
N MET A 257 -4.15 10.63 -7.90
CA MET A 257 -5.57 10.69 -7.55
C MET A 257 -6.49 10.92 -8.77
N ARG A 258 -5.91 11.03 -9.97
CA ARG A 258 -6.63 11.24 -11.23
C ARG A 258 -6.28 10.18 -12.25
#